data_da8b59f733d9ce317f89bc82748945b4
#
_entry.id   da8b59f733d9ce317f89bc82748945b4
#
_cell.length_a   1.000
_cell.length_b   1.000
_cell.length_c   1.000
_cell.angle_alpha   90.00
_cell.angle_beta   90.00
_cell.angle_gamma   90.00
#
_symmetry.space_group_name_H-M   'P 1'
#
loop_
_entity.id
_entity.type
_entity.pdbx_description
1 polymer ?
#
loop_
_entity_poly.entity_id
_entity_poly.type
_entity_poly.pdbx_seq_one_letter_code
_entity_poly.pdbx_strand_id
1 'polypeptide(L)'
;VATSAPSTQTGIPRDLVIFDLDGKTTTVPLDRDRITLGRSSQCQLCYPDDAGLSRQHLAFTRENNEWRVEDLGSKNGTQVNGERIEKPTPVTIGDRITAGHLTLELVGSGGPVNPSKFVFVEQPETPGGSTTLVASLDSVLGDQMDDANKTYAIQGNPQMQALIRAGRELASHRPLNELFEVIMDLAMEAVMAGRGILMTLEAGELVVRAVRGAGFKISSTVRDRVLKDKASLLVRDAMSDTALKEQMSIVAQKVRSMIAVPLQTNDRVIGIIYVDSPDMIREFTKDDLGLLTVMANVAAIRIEHARLSEIELAERAMAKELEQAAQIQTGLLPSESPKAEGMDIAGNTSPCRTVGGDYFDYLEFPDGRLALIIGDVAGKGMPASLLMSSIQARVHVLFENGDDLAHKITVLNKATSRSCPENRFITFFMTILDPKTGELTYSNAGHNPPLLVHEDGTWEELKGGGMIMGILGMAKYDEYKAQMRPGDVLVMYSDGVTEAANPQGEDFGEDKLGKLVSSMKGRPAKEMIVEIQKAVAAFGEGAPPADDITVMISRRLA
;
A
#
# COMPACT_ATOMS: atom_id res chain seq x y z
N VAL A 1 -14.16 9.78 54.67
CA VAL A 1 -13.58 10.70 53.72
C VAL A 1 -14.01 10.23 52.37
N ALA A 2 -14.98 10.92 51.73
CA ALA A 2 -15.61 10.53 50.49
C ALA A 2 -14.68 10.86 49.31
N THR A 3 -14.38 9.87 48.47
CA THR A 3 -13.78 10.04 47.15
C THR A 3 -14.86 10.46 46.18
N SER A 4 -14.74 11.70 45.66
CA SER A 4 -15.61 12.22 44.61
C SER A 4 -15.34 11.55 43.27
N ALA A 5 -16.38 10.93 42.70
CA ALA A 5 -16.39 10.41 41.34
C ALA A 5 -16.31 11.58 40.32
N PRO A 6 -15.74 11.32 39.11
CA PRO A 6 -15.67 12.34 38.06
C PRO A 6 -17.07 12.67 37.55
N SER A 7 -17.35 13.97 37.37
CA SER A 7 -18.62 14.50 36.88
C SER A 7 -18.89 14.04 35.44
N THR A 8 -19.87 13.16 35.27
CA THR A 8 -20.46 12.83 33.98
C THR A 8 -21.09 14.06 33.33
N GLN A 9 -20.65 14.43 32.14
CA GLN A 9 -21.32 15.42 31.31
C GLN A 9 -22.68 14.86 30.88
N THR A 10 -23.77 15.39 31.44
CA THR A 10 -25.16 15.07 31.13
C THR A 10 -25.56 15.76 29.82
N GLY A 11 -25.19 15.22 28.66
CA GLY A 11 -25.69 15.60 27.34
C GLY A 11 -26.28 14.39 26.62
N ILE A 12 -27.33 14.59 25.81
CA ILE A 12 -27.88 13.55 24.97
C ILE A 12 -26.91 13.33 23.78
N PRO A 13 -26.39 12.10 23.53
CA PRO A 13 -25.59 11.82 22.35
C PRO A 13 -26.37 12.15 21.07
N ARG A 14 -25.73 12.82 20.11
CA ARG A 14 -26.34 13.16 18.83
C ARG A 14 -25.66 12.48 17.64
N ASP A 15 -24.39 12.12 17.80
CA ASP A 15 -23.61 11.52 16.73
C ASP A 15 -22.83 10.30 17.24
N LEU A 16 -22.60 9.33 16.34
CA LEU A 16 -21.73 8.17 16.52
C LEU A 16 -20.51 8.34 15.63
N VAL A 17 -19.34 8.36 16.20
CA VAL A 17 -18.07 8.38 15.47
C VAL A 17 -17.51 6.96 15.41
N ILE A 18 -17.20 6.50 14.20
CA ILE A 18 -16.71 5.16 13.91
C ILE A 18 -15.31 5.26 13.34
N PHE A 19 -14.38 4.51 13.93
CA PHE A 19 -12.99 4.39 13.50
C PHE A 19 -12.80 2.99 12.93
N ASP A 20 -12.33 2.88 11.68
CA ASP A 20 -11.99 1.61 11.04
C ASP A 20 -10.49 1.27 11.13
N LEU A 21 -10.10 0.09 10.62
CA LEU A 21 -8.71 -0.37 10.61
C LEU A 21 -7.76 0.51 9.80
N ASP A 22 -8.28 1.18 8.78
CA ASP A 22 -7.50 2.04 7.88
C ASP A 22 -7.34 3.47 8.46
N GLY A 23 -7.81 3.68 9.70
CA GLY A 23 -7.79 4.98 10.37
C GLY A 23 -8.81 5.99 9.83
N LYS A 24 -9.72 5.55 8.95
CA LYS A 24 -10.78 6.39 8.43
C LYS A 24 -11.85 6.59 9.50
N THR A 25 -12.25 7.85 9.70
CA THR A 25 -13.27 8.22 10.65
C THR A 25 -14.57 8.55 9.93
N THR A 26 -15.66 7.92 10.32
CA THR A 26 -17.01 8.19 9.80
C THR A 26 -17.90 8.69 10.93
N THR A 27 -18.55 9.82 10.75
CA THR A 27 -19.52 10.36 11.73
C THR A 27 -20.94 10.09 11.22
N VAL A 28 -21.74 9.46 12.05
CA VAL A 28 -23.13 9.07 11.73
C VAL A 28 -24.07 9.74 12.73
N PRO A 29 -25.07 10.53 12.26
CA PRO A 29 -26.04 11.14 13.16
C PRO A 29 -26.94 10.04 13.78
N LEU A 30 -27.21 10.19 15.08
CA LEU A 30 -28.13 9.34 15.83
C LEU A 30 -29.57 9.88 15.69
N ASP A 31 -30.07 9.87 14.44
CA ASP A 31 -31.37 10.43 14.05
C ASP A 31 -32.52 9.41 14.08
N ARG A 32 -32.23 8.15 14.42
CA ARG A 32 -33.21 7.03 14.49
C ARG A 32 -33.15 6.37 15.85
N ASP A 33 -34.28 5.82 16.29
CA ASP A 33 -34.37 5.14 17.59
C ASP A 33 -33.66 3.77 17.62
N ARG A 34 -33.33 3.22 16.46
CA ARG A 34 -32.55 1.98 16.34
C ARG A 34 -31.58 2.06 15.15
N ILE A 35 -30.32 1.73 15.41
CA ILE A 35 -29.25 1.67 14.40
C ILE A 35 -28.54 0.34 14.54
N THR A 36 -28.45 -0.44 13.46
CA THR A 36 -27.76 -1.75 13.44
C THR A 36 -26.45 -1.67 12.70
N LEU A 37 -25.44 -2.40 13.20
CA LEU A 37 -24.10 -2.48 12.63
C LEU A 37 -23.73 -3.94 12.37
N GLY A 38 -23.09 -4.19 11.22
CA GLY A 38 -22.62 -5.52 10.84
C GLY A 38 -22.13 -5.59 9.40
N ARG A 39 -21.79 -6.79 8.92
CA ARG A 39 -21.32 -7.00 7.53
C ARG A 39 -22.46 -7.11 6.49
N SER A 40 -23.68 -7.30 6.93
CA SER A 40 -24.82 -7.45 6.01
C SER A 40 -25.27 -6.10 5.48
N SER A 41 -25.60 -6.03 4.19
CA SER A 41 -26.24 -4.87 3.56
C SER A 41 -27.62 -4.53 4.14
N GLN A 42 -28.16 -5.37 5.01
CA GLN A 42 -29.39 -5.10 5.76
C GLN A 42 -29.14 -4.22 7.00
N CYS A 43 -27.88 -4.05 7.43
CA CYS A 43 -27.53 -3.15 8.52
C CYS A 43 -27.42 -1.72 8.01
N GLN A 44 -27.86 -0.74 8.83
CA GLN A 44 -27.70 0.68 8.49
C GLN A 44 -26.22 1.07 8.41
N LEU A 45 -25.40 0.48 9.28
CA LEU A 45 -23.94 0.64 9.28
C LEU A 45 -23.34 -0.67 8.76
N CYS A 46 -23.08 -0.71 7.45
CA CYS A 46 -22.60 -1.90 6.75
C CYS A 46 -21.10 -1.80 6.50
N TYR A 47 -20.33 -2.75 7.05
CA TYR A 47 -18.88 -2.90 6.86
C TYR A 47 -18.60 -4.31 6.33
N PRO A 48 -18.76 -4.56 5.03
CA PRO A 48 -18.68 -5.90 4.44
C PRO A 48 -17.27 -6.50 4.53
N ASP A 49 -16.25 -5.66 4.55
CA ASP A 49 -14.83 -6.06 4.50
C ASP A 49 -14.26 -6.39 5.89
N ASP A 50 -14.95 -6.04 6.99
CA ASP A 50 -14.50 -6.37 8.33
C ASP A 50 -14.81 -7.82 8.71
N ALA A 51 -13.81 -8.70 8.58
CA ALA A 51 -13.92 -10.12 8.93
C ALA A 51 -14.20 -10.37 10.42
N GLY A 52 -13.93 -9.41 11.30
CA GLY A 52 -14.23 -9.47 12.74
C GLY A 52 -15.71 -9.25 13.08
N LEU A 53 -16.49 -8.68 12.15
CA LEU A 53 -17.92 -8.45 12.35
C LEU A 53 -18.78 -9.65 11.96
N SER A 54 -19.89 -9.86 12.66
CA SER A 54 -20.97 -10.75 12.27
C SER A 54 -21.91 -10.08 11.25
N ARG A 55 -22.75 -10.84 10.54
CA ARG A 55 -23.73 -10.31 9.57
C ARG A 55 -24.60 -9.21 10.18
N GLN A 56 -25.11 -9.43 11.38
CA GLN A 56 -25.66 -8.42 12.29
C GLN A 56 -24.86 -8.58 13.57
N HIS A 57 -24.15 -7.54 14.01
CA HIS A 57 -23.21 -7.64 15.13
C HIS A 57 -23.78 -6.99 16.39
N LEU A 58 -24.14 -5.74 16.29
CA LEU A 58 -24.72 -5.00 17.40
C LEU A 58 -25.86 -4.07 16.95
N ALA A 59 -26.65 -3.61 17.90
CA ALA A 59 -27.64 -2.57 17.71
C ALA A 59 -27.51 -1.47 18.79
N PHE A 60 -27.62 -0.23 18.36
CA PHE A 60 -27.90 0.90 19.25
C PHE A 60 -29.41 1.11 19.30
N THR A 61 -29.99 1.20 20.49
CA THR A 61 -31.42 1.47 20.68
C THR A 61 -31.59 2.65 21.64
N ARG A 62 -32.56 3.50 21.34
CA ARG A 62 -32.91 4.64 22.19
C ARG A 62 -34.18 4.36 22.96
N GLU A 63 -34.08 4.31 24.29
CA GLU A 63 -35.19 4.11 25.20
C GLU A 63 -35.21 5.24 26.28
N ASN A 64 -36.34 5.88 26.48
CA ASN A 64 -36.50 6.96 27.48
C ASN A 64 -35.42 8.05 27.42
N ASN A 65 -34.97 8.38 26.20
CA ASN A 65 -33.91 9.36 25.94
C ASN A 65 -32.49 8.93 26.33
N GLU A 66 -32.29 7.64 26.64
CA GLU A 66 -30.99 6.99 26.88
C GLU A 66 -30.65 6.06 25.73
N TRP A 67 -29.38 6.06 25.32
CA TRP A 67 -28.89 5.12 24.34
C TRP A 67 -28.37 3.85 25.01
N ARG A 68 -28.67 2.71 24.40
CA ARG A 68 -28.19 1.40 24.81
C ARG A 68 -27.57 0.68 23.64
N VAL A 69 -26.50 -0.06 23.89
CA VAL A 69 -25.88 -0.97 22.93
C VAL A 69 -26.19 -2.41 23.32
N GLU A 70 -26.58 -3.22 22.32
CA GLU A 70 -26.91 -4.63 22.46
C GLU A 70 -26.08 -5.45 21.47
N ASP A 71 -25.47 -6.55 21.92
CA ASP A 71 -24.85 -7.55 21.05
C ASP A 71 -25.93 -8.46 20.47
N LEU A 72 -25.97 -8.58 19.14
CA LEU A 72 -27.00 -9.37 18.42
C LEU A 72 -26.59 -10.85 18.25
N GLY A 73 -25.87 -11.42 19.18
CA GLY A 73 -25.34 -12.78 19.09
C GLY A 73 -24.13 -12.88 18.17
N SER A 74 -23.26 -11.90 18.26
CA SER A 74 -22.07 -11.85 17.41
C SER A 74 -21.05 -12.93 17.79
N LYS A 75 -20.23 -13.34 16.80
CA LYS A 75 -19.20 -14.39 17.00
C LYS A 75 -18.11 -13.92 17.94
N ASN A 76 -17.68 -12.68 17.83
CA ASN A 76 -16.53 -12.13 18.57
C ASN A 76 -16.96 -11.32 19.80
N GLY A 77 -18.24 -10.98 19.92
CA GLY A 77 -18.80 -10.17 21.00
C GLY A 77 -18.57 -8.67 20.85
N THR A 78 -19.35 -7.90 21.58
CA THR A 78 -19.25 -6.45 21.69
C THR A 78 -18.69 -6.08 23.06
N GLN A 79 -17.83 -5.06 23.12
CA GLN A 79 -17.28 -4.54 24.38
C GLN A 79 -17.64 -3.06 24.53
N VAL A 80 -17.89 -2.64 25.78
CA VAL A 80 -18.07 -1.24 26.17
C VAL A 80 -16.97 -0.93 27.19
N ASN A 81 -16.14 0.07 26.90
CA ASN A 81 -14.98 0.47 27.72
C ASN A 81 -14.04 -0.69 28.09
N GLY A 82 -13.90 -1.67 27.17
CA GLY A 82 -13.06 -2.86 27.35
C GLY A 82 -13.75 -4.05 28.05
N GLU A 83 -14.98 -3.87 28.55
CA GLU A 83 -15.75 -4.96 29.17
C GLU A 83 -16.75 -5.55 28.17
N ARG A 84 -16.79 -6.88 28.05
CA ARG A 84 -17.73 -7.58 27.16
C ARG A 84 -19.14 -7.50 27.70
N ILE A 85 -20.09 -7.11 26.85
CA ILE A 85 -21.50 -7.03 27.22
C ILE A 85 -22.26 -8.32 26.89
N GLU A 86 -23.14 -8.74 27.82
CA GLU A 86 -24.02 -9.90 27.66
C GLU A 86 -25.51 -9.52 27.60
N LYS A 87 -25.82 -8.29 27.86
CA LYS A 87 -27.17 -7.72 27.87
C LYS A 87 -27.14 -6.28 27.37
N PRO A 88 -28.29 -5.69 26.96
CA PRO A 88 -28.36 -4.29 26.56
C PRO A 88 -27.78 -3.38 27.63
N THR A 89 -26.70 -2.68 27.32
CA THR A 89 -25.92 -1.85 28.25
C THR A 89 -26.13 -0.38 27.91
N PRO A 90 -26.48 0.48 28.89
CA PRO A 90 -26.60 1.92 28.67
C PRO A 90 -25.24 2.50 28.32
N VAL A 91 -25.22 3.45 27.37
CA VAL A 91 -24.01 4.13 26.90
C VAL A 91 -24.22 5.64 26.86
N THR A 92 -23.19 6.36 27.21
CA THR A 92 -23.18 7.83 27.35
C THR A 92 -22.10 8.46 26.48
N ILE A 93 -22.08 9.79 26.41
CA ILE A 93 -21.04 10.53 25.69
C ILE A 93 -19.66 10.20 26.26
N GLY A 94 -18.74 9.79 25.37
CA GLY A 94 -17.37 9.40 25.71
C GLY A 94 -17.17 7.91 25.96
N ASP A 95 -18.24 7.10 25.98
CA ASP A 95 -18.10 5.65 26.06
C ASP A 95 -17.56 5.09 24.74
N ARG A 96 -16.62 4.15 24.86
CA ARG A 96 -15.95 3.49 23.75
C ARG A 96 -16.49 2.09 23.56
N ILE A 97 -17.08 1.83 22.40
CA ILE A 97 -17.64 0.54 22.01
C ILE A 97 -16.72 -0.10 20.98
N THR A 98 -16.38 -1.38 21.18
CA THR A 98 -15.56 -2.16 20.23
C THR A 98 -16.36 -3.33 19.69
N ALA A 99 -16.39 -3.48 18.36
CA ALA A 99 -17.06 -4.57 17.64
C ALA A 99 -16.25 -4.95 16.39
N GLY A 100 -15.81 -6.20 16.31
CA GLY A 100 -14.87 -6.63 15.27
C GLY A 100 -13.58 -5.81 15.37
N HIS A 101 -13.19 -5.15 14.30
CA HIS A 101 -12.04 -4.25 14.27
C HIS A 101 -12.45 -2.76 14.39
N LEU A 102 -13.74 -2.48 14.50
CA LEU A 102 -14.24 -1.12 14.63
C LEU A 102 -14.22 -0.64 16.08
N THR A 103 -13.91 0.63 16.23
CA THR A 103 -14.12 1.37 17.48
C THR A 103 -15.16 2.47 17.26
N LEU A 104 -16.16 2.54 18.12
CA LEU A 104 -17.25 3.50 18.03
C LEU A 104 -17.29 4.34 19.31
N GLU A 105 -17.59 5.64 19.19
CA GLU A 105 -17.69 6.59 20.30
C GLU A 105 -18.94 7.47 20.14
N LEU A 106 -19.69 7.63 21.21
CA LEU A 106 -20.86 8.48 21.27
C LEU A 106 -20.45 9.92 21.59
N VAL A 107 -20.93 10.88 20.78
CA VAL A 107 -20.57 12.29 20.92
C VAL A 107 -21.80 13.19 21.03
N GLY A 108 -21.66 14.28 21.80
CA GLY A 108 -22.70 15.29 21.94
C GLY A 108 -22.58 16.42 20.91
N SER A 109 -23.48 17.41 20.98
CA SER A 109 -23.58 18.56 20.05
C SER A 109 -22.34 19.49 19.97
N GLY A 110 -21.15 19.01 20.40
CA GLY A 110 -19.88 19.71 20.35
C GLY A 110 -18.79 18.94 19.61
N GLY A 111 -19.10 17.83 18.96
CA GLY A 111 -18.11 16.92 18.34
C GLY A 111 -17.38 16.03 19.35
N PRO A 112 -16.65 15.00 18.89
CA PRO A 112 -15.99 14.05 19.78
C PRO A 112 -14.97 14.77 20.67
N VAL A 113 -15.05 14.54 21.97
CA VAL A 113 -13.96 14.85 22.90
C VAL A 113 -12.90 13.76 22.73
N ASN A 114 -12.19 13.82 21.62
CA ASN A 114 -10.97 13.06 21.46
C ASN A 114 -9.91 13.77 22.31
N PRO A 115 -9.28 13.14 23.31
CA PRO A 115 -8.19 13.75 24.07
C PRO A 115 -7.00 14.15 23.18
N SER A 116 -7.00 13.75 21.91
CA SER A 116 -6.01 14.09 20.89
C SER A 116 -6.45 15.23 19.96
N LYS A 117 -7.64 15.87 20.12
CA LYS A 117 -8.01 16.99 19.26
C LYS A 117 -7.47 18.30 19.79
N PHE A 118 -6.53 18.88 19.02
CA PHE A 118 -6.06 20.25 19.15
C PHE A 118 -7.02 21.15 18.38
N VAL A 119 -7.40 22.27 19.00
CA VAL A 119 -8.14 23.32 18.31
C VAL A 119 -7.14 24.42 17.96
N PHE A 120 -6.87 24.59 16.67
CA PHE A 120 -6.23 25.79 16.15
C PHE A 120 -7.29 26.89 16.07
N VAL A 121 -7.03 28.02 16.71
CA VAL A 121 -7.94 29.17 16.68
C VAL A 121 -7.42 30.17 15.67
N GLU A 122 -8.18 30.45 14.60
CA GLU A 122 -7.85 31.47 13.59
C GLU A 122 -8.07 32.87 14.18
N GLN A 123 -7.12 33.78 13.97
CA GLN A 123 -7.25 35.17 14.36
C GLN A 123 -6.56 36.15 13.40
N PRO A 124 -7.06 37.40 13.28
CA PRO A 124 -6.47 38.45 12.47
C PRO A 124 -5.21 39.04 13.12
N GLU A 125 -4.25 39.45 12.30
CA GLU A 125 -2.98 40.06 12.73
C GLU A 125 -3.19 41.50 13.21
N THR A 126 -2.72 41.83 14.44
CA THR A 126 -2.60 43.21 14.94
C THR A 126 -1.15 43.48 15.38
N PRO A 127 -0.53 44.60 14.98
CA PRO A 127 0.85 44.93 15.37
C PRO A 127 0.85 45.61 16.75
N GLY A 128 1.48 44.96 17.73
CA GLY A 128 1.73 45.50 19.06
C GLY A 128 2.90 44.84 19.75
N GLY A 129 3.64 45.56 20.57
CA GLY A 129 4.91 45.15 21.19
C GLY A 129 4.89 43.77 21.84
N SER A 130 5.68 42.86 21.30
CA SER A 130 5.62 41.43 21.60
C SER A 130 6.76 41.03 22.54
N THR A 131 6.42 40.30 23.62
CA THR A 131 7.38 39.56 24.46
C THR A 131 7.82 38.23 23.79
N THR A 132 7.38 38.00 22.55
CA THR A 132 7.71 36.80 21.76
C THR A 132 9.09 36.92 21.14
N LEU A 133 9.97 35.97 21.44
CA LEU A 133 11.25 35.81 20.78
C LEU A 133 11.10 34.81 19.64
N VAL A 134 11.63 35.18 18.49
CA VAL A 134 11.66 34.34 17.27
C VAL A 134 13.13 34.08 16.94
N ALA A 135 13.49 32.81 16.78
CA ALA A 135 14.83 32.40 16.41
C ALA A 135 14.79 31.39 15.24
N SER A 136 15.67 31.53 14.26
CA SER A 136 15.92 30.50 13.26
C SER A 136 16.98 29.52 13.78
N LEU A 137 17.02 28.31 13.20
CA LEU A 137 18.03 27.32 13.55
C LEU A 137 19.46 27.89 13.37
N ASP A 138 19.70 28.59 12.26
CA ASP A 138 21.01 29.19 11.95
C ASP A 138 21.43 30.25 12.98
N SER A 139 20.46 31.03 13.49
CA SER A 139 20.74 32.02 14.54
C SER A 139 21.08 31.36 15.88
N VAL A 140 20.44 30.25 16.21
CA VAL A 140 20.69 29.49 17.44
C VAL A 140 22.04 28.79 17.37
N LEU A 141 22.42 28.24 16.22
CA LEU A 141 23.74 27.60 16.02
C LEU A 141 24.87 28.63 15.97
N GLY A 142 24.61 29.81 15.39
CA GLY A 142 25.59 30.92 15.33
C GLY A 142 25.93 31.50 16.71
N ASP A 143 24.93 31.77 17.53
CA ASP A 143 25.11 32.26 18.91
C ASP A 143 25.90 31.28 19.79
N GLN A 144 25.77 29.97 19.55
CA GLN A 144 26.51 28.94 20.28
C GLN A 144 27.96 28.76 19.80
N MET A 145 28.28 29.09 18.53
CA MET A 145 29.64 29.01 18.01
C MET A 145 30.57 30.14 18.55
N ASP A 146 30.01 31.32 18.81
CA ASP A 146 30.78 32.41 19.38
C ASP A 146 31.20 32.19 20.86
N ASP A 147 30.41 31.37 21.60
CA ASP A 147 30.74 30.98 22.98
C ASP A 147 31.65 29.72 23.06
N ALA A 148 31.90 29.01 21.95
CA ALA A 148 32.72 27.78 21.91
C ALA A 148 34.24 28.05 22.17
N ASN A 149 34.66 29.29 22.28
CA ASN A 149 36.04 29.67 22.67
C ASN A 149 36.31 29.55 24.18
N LYS A 150 35.33 29.11 24.97
CA LYS A 150 35.49 28.77 26.40
C LYS A 150 35.64 27.27 26.61
N THR A 151 36.81 26.76 26.25
CA THR A 151 37.16 25.31 26.27
C THR A 151 37.22 24.66 27.68
N TYR A 152 36.66 25.22 28.74
CA TYR A 152 36.79 24.73 30.13
C TYR A 152 35.49 24.66 30.92
N ALA A 153 34.41 24.05 30.41
CA ALA A 153 33.20 23.81 31.25
C ALA A 153 32.29 22.63 30.79
N ILE A 154 32.83 21.59 30.14
CA ILE A 154 32.01 20.47 29.66
C ILE A 154 31.46 19.62 30.82
N GLN A 155 32.07 19.62 32.00
CA GLN A 155 31.65 18.76 33.13
C GLN A 155 30.58 19.36 34.07
N GLY A 156 30.14 20.59 33.88
CA GLY A 156 29.19 21.27 34.77
C GLY A 156 27.95 21.90 34.16
N ASN A 157 27.80 21.88 32.82
CA ASN A 157 26.64 22.50 32.18
C ASN A 157 25.46 21.48 32.04
N PRO A 158 24.33 21.67 32.77
CA PRO A 158 23.18 20.77 32.71
C PRO A 158 22.61 20.60 31.30
N GLN A 159 22.67 21.65 30.48
CA GLN A 159 22.17 21.65 29.09
C GLN A 159 23.01 20.76 28.19
N MET A 160 24.35 20.79 28.34
CA MET A 160 25.25 19.92 27.59
C MET A 160 25.06 18.44 27.97
N GLN A 161 24.82 18.17 29.27
CA GLN A 161 24.49 16.83 29.73
C GLN A 161 23.17 16.31 29.16
N ALA A 162 22.13 17.17 29.07
CA ALA A 162 20.86 16.86 28.45
C ALA A 162 20.99 16.55 26.96
N LEU A 163 21.81 17.33 26.22
CA LEU A 163 22.11 17.07 24.81
C LEU A 163 22.85 15.75 24.58
N ILE A 164 23.87 15.46 25.40
CA ILE A 164 24.63 14.20 25.30
C ILE A 164 23.72 13.01 25.60
N ARG A 165 22.86 13.13 26.62
CA ARG A 165 21.89 12.09 26.97
C ARG A 165 20.87 11.89 25.84
N ALA A 166 20.31 13.00 25.32
CA ALA A 166 19.39 12.94 24.18
C ALA A 166 20.05 12.26 22.96
N GLY A 167 21.30 12.64 22.65
CA GLY A 167 22.06 12.02 21.56
C GLY A 167 22.25 10.51 21.73
N ARG A 168 22.53 10.02 22.94
CA ARG A 168 22.68 8.60 23.24
C ARG A 168 21.34 7.85 23.14
N GLU A 169 20.29 8.37 23.74
CA GLU A 169 18.96 7.76 23.71
C GLU A 169 18.38 7.71 22.30
N LEU A 170 18.54 8.81 21.54
CA LEU A 170 18.11 8.89 20.16
C LEU A 170 18.97 8.05 19.19
N ALA A 171 20.21 7.69 19.55
CA ALA A 171 21.05 6.81 18.76
C ALA A 171 20.61 5.34 18.80
N SER A 172 19.83 4.93 19.81
CA SER A 172 19.33 3.55 19.94
C SER A 172 18.32 3.22 18.84
N HIS A 173 18.36 1.98 18.31
CA HIS A 173 17.36 1.50 17.37
C HIS A 173 16.06 1.20 18.11
N ARG A 174 15.05 2.04 17.87
CA ARG A 174 13.71 1.89 18.45
C ARG A 174 12.66 2.01 17.33
N PRO A 175 11.51 1.33 17.46
CA PRO A 175 10.35 1.55 16.61
C PRO A 175 9.91 3.02 16.65
N LEU A 176 9.36 3.51 15.55
CA LEU A 176 9.02 4.92 15.39
C LEU A 176 8.08 5.44 16.50
N ASN A 177 7.11 4.63 16.93
CA ASN A 177 6.17 5.01 17.99
C ASN A 177 6.86 5.19 19.36
N GLU A 178 7.79 4.30 19.72
CA GLU A 178 8.58 4.43 20.96
C GLU A 178 9.53 5.64 20.90
N LEU A 179 10.04 5.94 19.70
CA LEU A 179 10.93 7.07 19.50
C LEU A 179 10.23 8.40 19.80
N PHE A 180 8.96 8.57 19.41
CA PHE A 180 8.19 9.78 19.72
C PHE A 180 8.03 10.01 21.23
N GLU A 181 7.74 8.94 21.97
CA GLU A 181 7.59 8.99 23.41
C GLU A 181 8.90 9.41 24.10
N VAL A 182 10.02 8.80 23.68
CA VAL A 182 11.36 9.12 24.21
C VAL A 182 11.75 10.58 23.89
N ILE A 183 11.49 11.04 22.67
CA ILE A 183 11.75 12.43 22.27
C ILE A 183 10.97 13.39 23.17
N MET A 184 9.69 13.09 23.41
CA MET A 184 8.84 13.95 24.25
C MET A 184 9.33 14.00 25.69
N ASP A 185 9.69 12.86 26.28
CA ASP A 185 10.23 12.79 27.63
C ASP A 185 11.54 13.56 27.78
N LEU A 186 12.46 13.40 26.82
CA LEU A 186 13.73 14.14 26.79
C LEU A 186 13.52 15.65 26.63
N ALA A 187 12.58 16.05 25.75
CA ALA A 187 12.24 17.46 25.56
C ALA A 187 11.67 18.09 26.83
N MET A 188 10.73 17.38 27.50
CA MET A 188 10.14 17.83 28.77
C MET A 188 11.18 17.96 29.88
N GLU A 189 12.06 16.96 30.02
CA GLU A 189 13.10 16.94 31.05
C GLU A 189 14.13 18.08 30.81
N ALA A 190 14.54 18.28 29.56
CA ALA A 190 15.56 19.26 29.21
C ALA A 190 15.18 20.70 29.58
N VAL A 191 13.92 21.06 29.39
CA VAL A 191 13.43 22.42 29.70
C VAL A 191 12.55 22.46 30.95
N MET A 192 12.42 21.34 31.67
CA MET A 192 11.57 21.17 32.87
C MET A 192 10.16 21.71 32.63
N ALA A 193 9.56 21.36 31.50
CA ALA A 193 8.21 21.79 31.13
C ALA A 193 7.13 21.03 31.93
N GLY A 194 6.00 21.67 32.18
CA GLY A 194 4.86 21.06 32.87
C GLY A 194 4.02 20.20 31.96
N ARG A 195 3.88 20.59 30.68
CA ARG A 195 3.11 19.89 29.66
C ARG A 195 3.85 19.94 28.32
N GLY A 196 3.62 18.95 27.48
CA GLY A 196 4.22 18.93 26.15
C GLY A 196 3.48 18.06 25.16
N ILE A 197 3.66 18.38 23.88
CA ILE A 197 3.10 17.64 22.77
C ILE A 197 4.06 17.63 21.58
N LEU A 198 4.17 16.47 20.97
CA LEU A 198 4.88 16.24 19.72
C LEU A 198 3.86 15.89 18.64
N MET A 199 3.92 16.60 17.52
CA MET A 199 3.06 16.39 16.37
C MET A 199 3.91 16.24 15.10
N THR A 200 3.54 15.32 14.22
CA THR A 200 4.13 15.18 12.88
C THR A 200 3.20 15.71 11.81
N LEU A 201 3.76 16.21 10.70
CA LEU A 201 3.00 16.69 9.55
C LEU A 201 2.81 15.52 8.55
N GLU A 202 1.56 15.11 8.33
CA GLU A 202 1.18 14.02 7.43
C GLU A 202 0.06 14.49 6.50
N ALA A 203 0.25 14.33 5.21
CA ALA A 203 -0.70 14.79 4.17
C ALA A 203 -1.17 16.25 4.36
N GLY A 204 -0.31 17.12 4.96
CA GLY A 204 -0.66 18.52 5.24
C GLY A 204 -1.36 18.77 6.57
N GLU A 205 -1.66 17.73 7.34
CA GLU A 205 -2.28 17.83 8.66
C GLU A 205 -1.31 17.46 9.78
N LEU A 206 -1.49 18.07 10.96
CA LEU A 206 -0.70 17.75 12.14
C LEU A 206 -1.33 16.57 12.89
N VAL A 207 -0.60 15.49 12.98
CA VAL A 207 -0.96 14.26 13.70
C VAL A 207 -0.19 14.20 15.02
N VAL A 208 -0.90 13.97 16.10
CA VAL A 208 -0.30 13.84 17.44
C VAL A 208 0.40 12.52 17.57
N ARG A 209 1.64 12.53 18.04
CA ARG A 209 2.47 11.36 18.24
C ARG A 209 2.79 11.05 19.70
N ALA A 210 3.04 12.08 20.49
CA ALA A 210 3.27 11.94 21.91
C ALA A 210 2.69 13.12 22.69
N VAL A 211 2.15 12.88 23.87
CA VAL A 211 1.51 13.89 24.73
C VAL A 211 1.92 13.68 26.19
N ARG A 212 2.25 14.77 26.88
CA ARG A 212 2.41 14.80 28.32
C ARG A 212 1.54 15.91 28.90
N GLY A 213 0.59 15.56 29.72
CA GLY A 213 -0.45 16.49 30.22
C GLY A 213 -1.71 16.50 29.37
N ALA A 214 -2.64 17.41 29.63
CA ALA A 214 -3.94 17.50 28.97
C ALA A 214 -4.36 18.95 28.71
N GLY A 215 -5.36 19.11 27.84
CA GLY A 215 -6.05 20.40 27.63
C GLY A 215 -5.29 21.38 26.75
N PHE A 216 -4.52 20.93 25.77
CA PHE A 216 -3.79 21.79 24.83
C PHE A 216 -4.73 22.53 23.87
N LYS A 217 -4.49 23.83 23.72
CA LYS A 217 -5.07 24.66 22.64
C LYS A 217 -3.93 25.49 22.06
N ILE A 218 -3.43 25.08 20.91
CA ILE A 218 -2.32 25.75 20.24
C ILE A 218 -2.90 26.79 19.26
N SER A 219 -2.39 28.01 19.29
CA SER A 219 -2.81 29.06 18.36
C SER A 219 -2.39 28.71 16.92
N SER A 220 -3.26 28.98 15.95
CA SER A 220 -2.94 28.84 14.52
C SER A 220 -1.76 29.71 14.12
N THR A 221 -1.61 30.90 14.70
CA THR A 221 -0.45 31.78 14.49
C THR A 221 0.86 31.13 14.93
N VAL A 222 0.89 30.42 16.07
CA VAL A 222 2.06 29.69 16.55
C VAL A 222 2.37 28.55 15.58
N ARG A 223 1.36 27.75 15.20
CA ARG A 223 1.49 26.71 14.21
C ARG A 223 2.10 27.22 12.91
N ASP A 224 1.53 28.28 12.34
CA ASP A 224 1.90 28.80 11.03
C ASP A 224 3.33 29.36 11.04
N ARG A 225 3.73 30.10 12.08
CA ARG A 225 5.11 30.56 12.23
C ARG A 225 6.11 29.41 12.34
N VAL A 226 5.78 28.37 13.09
CA VAL A 226 6.67 27.21 13.22
C VAL A 226 6.77 26.42 11.92
N LEU A 227 5.65 26.19 11.23
CA LEU A 227 5.63 25.37 10.02
C LEU A 227 6.08 26.13 8.76
N LYS A 228 5.58 27.36 8.57
CA LYS A 228 5.83 28.13 7.33
C LYS A 228 7.13 28.91 7.42
N ASP A 229 7.35 29.62 8.55
CA ASP A 229 8.53 30.47 8.74
C ASP A 229 9.72 29.67 9.28
N LYS A 230 9.53 28.37 9.60
CA LYS A 230 10.54 27.47 10.19
C LYS A 230 11.16 28.06 11.46
N ALA A 231 10.38 28.81 12.23
CA ALA A 231 10.84 29.57 13.37
C ALA A 231 10.57 28.86 14.69
N SER A 232 11.56 28.89 15.59
CA SER A 232 11.40 28.52 16.99
C SER A 232 10.86 29.72 17.78
N LEU A 233 9.84 29.51 18.58
CA LEU A 233 9.12 30.54 19.28
C LEU A 233 9.24 30.36 20.79
N LEU A 234 9.56 31.43 21.50
CA LEU A 234 9.49 31.54 22.96
C LEU A 234 8.53 32.67 23.35
N VAL A 235 7.52 32.36 24.12
CA VAL A 235 6.65 33.33 24.75
C VAL A 235 6.89 33.31 26.26
N ARG A 236 7.41 34.40 26.83
CA ARG A 236 7.79 34.46 28.23
C ARG A 236 6.62 34.76 29.18
N ASP A 237 5.75 35.66 28.78
CA ASP A 237 4.53 35.99 29.55
C ASP A 237 3.37 36.20 28.58
N ALA A 238 2.65 35.11 28.33
CA ALA A 238 1.50 35.11 27.43
C ALA A 238 0.32 35.99 27.96
N MET A 239 0.33 36.34 29.24
CA MET A 239 -0.69 37.20 29.86
C MET A 239 -0.41 38.70 29.67
N SER A 240 0.84 39.10 29.49
CA SER A 240 1.27 40.49 29.26
C SER A 240 1.44 40.83 27.79
N ASP A 241 1.56 39.84 26.91
CA ASP A 241 1.69 40.03 25.47
C ASP A 241 0.37 40.49 24.86
N THR A 242 0.36 41.71 24.33
CA THR A 242 -0.86 42.35 23.78
C THR A 242 -1.43 41.60 22.58
N ALA A 243 -0.59 40.92 21.80
CA ALA A 243 -1.01 40.12 20.66
C ALA A 243 -1.62 38.74 21.06
N LEU A 244 -1.26 38.24 22.25
CA LEU A 244 -1.74 36.96 22.77
C LEU A 244 -2.81 37.11 23.86
N LYS A 245 -2.91 38.28 24.49
CA LYS A 245 -3.84 38.59 25.59
C LYS A 245 -5.31 38.52 25.18
N GLU A 246 -5.61 38.79 23.91
CA GLU A 246 -6.96 38.71 23.35
C GLU A 246 -7.33 37.27 22.94
N GLN A 247 -6.38 36.32 23.01
CA GLN A 247 -6.62 34.93 22.66
C GLN A 247 -7.26 34.19 23.83
N MET A 248 -8.58 33.98 23.76
CA MET A 248 -9.36 33.25 24.78
C MET A 248 -8.77 31.87 25.12
N SER A 249 -8.03 31.23 24.21
CA SER A 249 -7.39 29.94 24.42
C SER A 249 -6.22 29.97 25.41
N ILE A 250 -5.42 31.03 25.41
CA ILE A 250 -4.27 31.20 26.32
C ILE A 250 -4.75 31.62 27.71
N VAL A 251 -5.70 32.55 27.76
CA VAL A 251 -6.30 33.02 29.02
C VAL A 251 -7.08 31.91 29.72
N ALA A 252 -7.84 31.10 28.98
CA ALA A 252 -8.62 29.98 29.53
C ALA A 252 -7.74 28.84 30.10
N GLN A 253 -6.51 28.70 29.65
CA GLN A 253 -5.59 27.63 30.10
C GLN A 253 -4.53 28.09 31.09
N LYS A 254 -4.52 29.36 31.45
CA LYS A 254 -3.53 29.97 32.38
C LYS A 254 -2.07 29.67 31.94
N VAL A 255 -1.79 29.53 30.61
CA VAL A 255 -0.45 29.36 30.10
C VAL A 255 0.33 30.63 30.32
N ARG A 256 1.43 30.55 31.07
CA ARG A 256 2.27 31.71 31.36
C ARG A 256 3.47 31.78 30.43
N SER A 257 4.17 30.66 30.20
CA SER A 257 5.29 30.61 29.31
C SER A 257 5.20 29.37 28.41
N MET A 258 5.61 29.50 27.13
CA MET A 258 5.62 28.38 26.17
C MET A 258 6.79 28.45 25.22
N ILE A 259 7.21 27.29 24.73
CA ILE A 259 8.15 27.13 23.62
C ILE A 259 7.49 26.25 22.55
N ALA A 260 7.60 26.66 21.29
CA ALA A 260 7.22 25.86 20.14
C ALA A 260 8.37 25.83 19.14
N VAL A 261 8.84 24.64 18.76
CA VAL A 261 9.98 24.46 17.87
C VAL A 261 9.64 23.53 16.72
N PRO A 262 10.16 23.78 15.49
CA PRO A 262 9.99 22.89 14.37
C PRO A 262 10.83 21.61 14.54
N LEU A 263 10.22 20.47 14.22
CA LEU A 263 10.99 19.27 13.85
C LEU A 263 11.45 19.45 12.42
N GLN A 264 12.67 19.93 12.23
CA GLN A 264 13.20 20.32 10.93
C GLN A 264 14.36 19.43 10.52
N THR A 265 14.29 18.90 9.30
CA THR A 265 15.43 18.34 8.57
C THR A 265 16.05 19.42 7.67
N ASN A 266 17.14 19.12 6.95
CA ASN A 266 17.77 20.09 6.05
C ASN A 266 16.78 20.63 4.99
N ASP A 267 15.83 19.78 4.53
CA ASP A 267 14.97 20.10 3.40
C ASP A 267 13.59 20.61 3.83
N ARG A 268 13.02 20.09 4.93
CA ARG A 268 11.63 20.34 5.30
C ARG A 268 11.37 20.29 6.80
N VAL A 269 10.26 20.92 7.21
CA VAL A 269 9.67 20.74 8.54
C VAL A 269 8.75 19.51 8.49
N ILE A 270 8.99 18.56 9.39
CA ILE A 270 8.22 17.30 9.50
C ILE A 270 7.27 17.27 10.69
N GLY A 271 7.27 18.32 11.52
CA GLY A 271 6.40 18.41 12.69
C GLY A 271 6.75 19.55 13.62
N ILE A 272 6.15 19.52 14.81
CA ILE A 272 6.30 20.52 15.87
C ILE A 272 6.46 19.82 17.22
N ILE A 273 7.37 20.34 18.06
CA ILE A 273 7.34 20.11 19.50
C ILE A 273 6.82 21.38 20.17
N TYR A 274 5.79 21.26 20.97
CA TYR A 274 5.23 22.32 21.78
C TYR A 274 5.33 21.92 23.24
N VAL A 275 5.83 22.83 24.08
CA VAL A 275 5.86 22.68 25.54
C VAL A 275 5.37 23.93 26.22
N ASP A 276 4.69 23.80 27.35
CA ASP A 276 4.24 24.93 28.15
C ASP A 276 4.41 24.67 29.65
N SER A 277 4.38 25.77 30.41
CA SER A 277 4.30 25.75 31.86
C SER A 277 3.00 26.42 32.29
N PRO A 278 1.98 25.65 32.73
CA PRO A 278 0.80 26.22 33.37
C PRO A 278 1.16 26.67 34.78
N ASP A 279 0.51 27.73 35.25
CA ASP A 279 0.75 28.35 36.54
C ASP A 279 2.19 28.87 36.77
N MET A 280 2.47 29.55 37.85
CA MET A 280 3.71 30.28 38.12
C MET A 280 4.96 29.41 38.36
N ILE A 281 5.03 28.19 37.84
CA ILE A 281 6.08 27.21 38.18
C ILE A 281 7.43 27.58 37.57
N ARG A 282 7.46 27.98 36.28
CA ARG A 282 8.71 28.37 35.59
C ARG A 282 8.45 29.28 34.40
N GLU A 283 9.32 30.25 34.19
CA GLU A 283 9.44 31.03 32.95
C GLU A 283 10.59 30.48 32.11
N PHE A 284 10.33 30.16 30.83
CA PHE A 284 11.33 29.68 29.93
C PHE A 284 12.30 30.80 29.50
N THR A 285 13.56 30.41 29.29
CA THR A 285 14.67 31.30 28.92
C THR A 285 15.04 31.15 27.43
N LYS A 286 15.91 32.05 26.93
CA LYS A 286 16.52 31.90 25.61
C LYS A 286 17.34 30.61 25.49
N ASP A 287 18.00 30.22 26.57
CA ASP A 287 18.82 29.01 26.60
C ASP A 287 17.95 27.75 26.49
N ASP A 288 16.76 27.74 27.11
CA ASP A 288 15.78 26.66 26.96
C ASP A 288 15.26 26.57 25.51
N LEU A 289 15.02 27.73 24.85
CA LEU A 289 14.65 27.76 23.43
C LEU A 289 15.77 27.18 22.55
N GLY A 290 17.00 27.61 22.76
CA GLY A 290 18.16 27.12 22.03
C GLY A 290 18.34 25.61 22.18
N LEU A 291 18.32 25.12 23.43
CA LEU A 291 18.44 23.71 23.75
C LEU A 291 17.36 22.87 23.05
N LEU A 292 16.09 23.28 23.20
CA LEU A 292 14.95 22.55 22.61
C LEU A 292 14.97 22.59 21.07
N THR A 293 15.44 23.71 20.48
CA THR A 293 15.59 23.84 19.02
C THR A 293 16.64 22.84 18.48
N VAL A 294 17.79 22.73 19.13
CA VAL A 294 18.83 21.76 18.73
C VAL A 294 18.35 20.33 18.93
N MET A 295 17.69 20.04 20.07
CA MET A 295 17.13 18.72 20.31
C MET A 295 16.05 18.34 19.30
N ALA A 296 15.16 19.26 18.95
CA ALA A 296 14.12 19.05 17.96
C ALA A 296 14.70 18.74 16.57
N ASN A 297 15.80 19.39 16.19
CA ASN A 297 16.48 19.13 14.93
C ASN A 297 17.12 17.73 14.90
N VAL A 298 17.84 17.35 15.96
CA VAL A 298 18.38 15.98 16.09
C VAL A 298 17.25 14.95 16.08
N ALA A 299 16.16 15.22 16.80
CA ALA A 299 14.97 14.38 16.82
C ALA A 299 14.33 14.24 15.43
N ALA A 300 14.23 15.33 14.66
CA ALA A 300 13.68 15.30 13.30
C ALA A 300 14.48 14.39 12.36
N ILE A 301 15.81 14.48 12.41
CA ILE A 301 16.70 13.62 11.62
C ILE A 301 16.49 12.14 12.01
N ARG A 302 16.36 11.85 13.29
CA ARG A 302 16.16 10.48 13.78
C ARG A 302 14.78 9.92 13.41
N ILE A 303 13.73 10.73 13.50
CA ILE A 303 12.38 10.36 13.06
C ILE A 303 12.37 10.02 11.57
N GLU A 304 12.97 10.87 10.74
CA GLU A 304 13.03 10.64 9.28
C GLU A 304 13.84 9.38 8.95
N HIS A 305 14.98 9.18 9.63
CA HIS A 305 15.77 7.96 9.44
C HIS A 305 15.02 6.70 9.88
N ALA A 306 14.33 6.72 11.02
CA ALA A 306 13.52 5.58 11.48
C ALA A 306 12.39 5.27 10.50
N ARG A 307 11.70 6.30 10.00
CA ARG A 307 10.64 6.17 8.99
C ARG A 307 11.15 5.54 7.69
N LEU A 308 12.28 6.03 7.18
CA LEU A 308 12.89 5.48 5.97
C LEU A 308 13.31 4.02 6.17
N SER A 309 13.86 3.69 7.34
CA SER A 309 14.25 2.31 7.67
C SER A 309 13.05 1.37 7.74
N GLU A 310 11.92 1.80 8.31
CA GLU A 310 10.69 0.99 8.34
C GLU A 310 10.15 0.74 6.92
N ILE A 311 10.15 1.77 6.05
CA ILE A 311 9.74 1.64 4.65
C ILE A 311 10.66 0.65 3.93
N GLU A 312 11.98 0.80 4.07
CA GLU A 312 12.97 -0.08 3.43
C GLU A 312 12.82 -1.55 3.88
N LEU A 313 12.56 -1.77 5.17
CA LEU A 313 12.32 -3.13 5.69
C LEU A 313 11.03 -3.73 5.12
N ALA A 314 9.95 -2.94 5.00
CA ALA A 314 8.70 -3.38 4.41
C ALA A 314 8.86 -3.70 2.91
N GLU A 315 9.57 -2.84 2.16
CA GLU A 315 9.87 -3.07 0.75
C GLU A 315 10.72 -4.34 0.54
N ARG A 316 11.73 -4.55 1.37
CA ARG A 316 12.56 -5.77 1.31
C ARG A 316 11.76 -7.04 1.63
N ALA A 317 10.86 -6.98 2.62
CA ALA A 317 9.99 -8.10 2.95
C ALA A 317 9.07 -8.43 1.78
N MET A 318 8.43 -7.42 1.17
CA MET A 318 7.57 -7.59 0.00
C MET A 318 8.32 -8.12 -1.21
N ALA A 319 9.53 -7.61 -1.48
CA ALA A 319 10.37 -8.10 -2.59
C ALA A 319 10.72 -9.59 -2.41
N LYS A 320 11.03 -10.02 -1.18
CA LYS A 320 11.30 -11.42 -0.87
C LYS A 320 10.07 -12.32 -1.07
N GLU A 321 8.89 -11.88 -0.67
CA GLU A 321 7.64 -12.63 -0.92
C GLU A 321 7.36 -12.78 -2.41
N LEU A 322 7.57 -11.72 -3.20
CA LEU A 322 7.43 -11.76 -4.65
C LEU A 322 8.44 -12.70 -5.31
N GLU A 323 9.68 -12.74 -4.83
CA GLU A 323 10.69 -13.68 -5.33
C GLU A 323 10.31 -15.14 -5.05
N GLN A 324 9.77 -15.43 -3.88
CA GLN A 324 9.25 -16.76 -3.56
C GLN A 324 8.07 -17.15 -4.45
N ALA A 325 7.16 -16.23 -4.71
CA ALA A 325 6.05 -16.45 -5.64
C ALA A 325 6.55 -16.74 -7.07
N ALA A 326 7.58 -16.01 -7.53
CA ALA A 326 8.21 -16.25 -8.83
C ALA A 326 8.85 -17.64 -8.94
N GLN A 327 9.52 -18.11 -7.88
CA GLN A 327 10.09 -19.45 -7.84
C GLN A 327 9.00 -20.53 -7.96
N ILE A 328 7.87 -20.36 -7.24
CA ILE A 328 6.73 -21.28 -7.35
C ILE A 328 6.15 -21.24 -8.76
N GLN A 329 5.93 -20.05 -9.33
CA GLN A 329 5.40 -19.89 -10.68
C GLN A 329 6.29 -20.53 -11.74
N THR A 330 7.61 -20.30 -11.66
CA THR A 330 8.57 -20.93 -12.57
C THR A 330 8.51 -22.47 -12.48
N GLY A 331 8.27 -23.00 -11.28
CA GLY A 331 8.09 -24.45 -11.08
C GLY A 331 6.79 -25.02 -11.68
N LEU A 332 5.81 -24.17 -12.04
CA LEU A 332 4.59 -24.59 -12.74
C LEU A 332 4.78 -24.67 -14.26
N LEU A 333 5.81 -24.03 -14.78
CA LEU A 333 6.13 -24.02 -16.21
C LEU A 333 7.09 -25.16 -16.56
N PRO A 334 7.09 -25.64 -17.82
CA PRO A 334 7.98 -26.73 -18.26
C PRO A 334 9.46 -26.35 -18.09
N SER A 335 10.21 -27.19 -17.38
CA SER A 335 11.66 -27.04 -17.24
C SER A 335 12.44 -27.66 -18.40
N GLU A 336 11.83 -28.60 -19.09
CA GLU A 336 12.43 -29.34 -20.24
C GLU A 336 11.45 -29.37 -21.40
N SER A 337 12.02 -29.40 -22.61
CA SER A 337 11.24 -29.58 -23.84
C SER A 337 10.89 -31.05 -24.04
N PRO A 338 9.69 -31.37 -24.60
CA PRO A 338 9.31 -32.74 -24.90
C PRO A 338 10.21 -33.34 -25.96
N LYS A 339 10.43 -34.65 -25.86
CA LYS A 339 11.23 -35.40 -26.84
C LYS A 339 10.29 -36.14 -27.79
N ALA A 340 10.19 -35.68 -29.03
CA ALA A 340 9.40 -36.33 -30.07
C ALA A 340 10.27 -36.62 -31.30
N GLU A 341 10.18 -37.83 -31.79
CA GLU A 341 10.93 -38.22 -32.97
C GLU A 341 10.51 -37.38 -34.19
N GLY A 342 11.47 -36.86 -34.92
CA GLY A 342 11.22 -35.98 -36.07
C GLY A 342 10.85 -34.54 -35.73
N MET A 343 10.87 -34.14 -34.45
CA MET A 343 10.56 -32.81 -34.01
C MET A 343 11.69 -32.19 -33.16
N ASP A 344 11.88 -30.89 -33.28
CA ASP A 344 12.75 -30.10 -32.43
C ASP A 344 11.90 -28.98 -31.81
N ILE A 345 11.64 -29.08 -30.50
CA ILE A 345 10.69 -28.23 -29.79
C ILE A 345 11.41 -27.52 -28.64
N ALA A 346 11.14 -26.23 -28.49
CA ALA A 346 11.60 -25.43 -27.37
C ALA A 346 10.60 -24.32 -27.03
N GLY A 347 10.58 -23.91 -25.79
CA GLY A 347 9.81 -22.75 -25.30
C GLY A 347 10.58 -22.01 -24.22
N ASN A 348 10.35 -20.73 -24.14
CA ASN A 348 10.91 -19.88 -23.10
C ASN A 348 9.95 -18.70 -22.82
N THR A 349 9.87 -18.30 -21.56
CA THR A 349 9.20 -17.08 -21.14
C THR A 349 10.15 -16.20 -20.34
N SER A 350 10.05 -14.90 -20.53
CA SER A 350 10.78 -13.86 -19.78
C SER A 350 9.79 -12.85 -19.26
N PRO A 351 9.40 -12.93 -17.98
CA PRO A 351 8.47 -11.98 -17.39
C PRO A 351 9.03 -10.55 -17.38
N CYS A 352 8.19 -9.56 -17.67
CA CYS A 352 8.56 -8.14 -17.60
C CYS A 352 8.67 -7.63 -16.15
N ARG A 353 8.11 -8.35 -15.19
CA ARG A 353 8.19 -8.13 -13.74
C ARG A 353 8.70 -9.38 -13.03
N THR A 354 8.69 -9.36 -11.69
CA THR A 354 9.10 -10.51 -10.88
C THR A 354 8.26 -11.77 -11.16
N VAL A 355 6.97 -11.60 -11.44
CA VAL A 355 6.01 -12.66 -11.84
C VAL A 355 5.27 -12.21 -13.10
N GLY A 356 4.90 -13.17 -13.97
CA GLY A 356 4.27 -12.93 -15.26
C GLY A 356 2.82 -13.42 -15.36
N GLY A 357 2.11 -12.93 -16.39
CA GLY A 357 0.79 -13.39 -16.81
C GLY A 357 0.86 -14.50 -17.85
N ASP A 358 1.97 -14.58 -18.59
CA ASP A 358 2.16 -15.55 -19.66
C ASP A 358 2.21 -16.99 -19.17
N TYR A 359 1.60 -17.86 -19.94
CA TYR A 359 1.57 -19.30 -19.76
C TYR A 359 2.04 -20.01 -21.04
N PHE A 360 2.94 -20.94 -20.92
CA PHE A 360 3.22 -21.92 -21.97
C PHE A 360 3.39 -23.30 -21.38
N ASP A 361 3.04 -24.34 -22.13
CA ASP A 361 3.14 -25.72 -21.66
C ASP A 361 3.24 -26.73 -22.78
N TYR A 362 3.60 -27.98 -22.40
CA TYR A 362 3.63 -29.16 -23.22
C TYR A 362 2.89 -30.29 -22.50
N LEU A 363 1.99 -30.99 -23.21
CA LEU A 363 1.41 -32.23 -22.69
C LEU A 363 1.69 -33.36 -23.65
N GLU A 364 2.28 -34.42 -23.11
CA GLU A 364 2.53 -35.65 -23.88
C GLU A 364 1.37 -36.63 -23.70
N PHE A 365 0.75 -37.04 -24.80
CA PHE A 365 -0.37 -37.98 -24.74
C PHE A 365 0.10 -39.42 -24.90
N PRO A 366 -0.63 -40.42 -24.34
CA PRO A 366 -0.25 -41.83 -24.42
C PRO A 366 -0.12 -42.40 -25.84
N ASP A 367 -0.79 -41.77 -26.82
CA ASP A 367 -0.74 -42.16 -28.24
C ASP A 367 0.45 -41.56 -29.01
N GLY A 368 1.28 -40.75 -28.32
CA GLY A 368 2.46 -40.10 -28.85
C GLY A 368 2.20 -38.72 -29.47
N ARG A 369 0.96 -38.23 -29.47
CA ARG A 369 0.66 -36.85 -29.83
C ARG A 369 1.12 -35.89 -28.72
N LEU A 370 1.32 -34.62 -29.07
CA LEU A 370 1.78 -33.58 -28.18
C LEU A 370 0.81 -32.40 -28.22
N ALA A 371 0.44 -31.86 -27.06
CA ALA A 371 -0.14 -30.54 -27.01
C ALA A 371 0.94 -29.47 -26.81
N LEU A 372 0.86 -28.41 -27.58
CA LEU A 372 1.65 -27.18 -27.41
C LEU A 372 0.68 -26.08 -27.06
N ILE A 373 0.95 -25.35 -25.96
CA ILE A 373 0.03 -24.45 -25.35
C ILE A 373 0.71 -23.10 -25.10
N ILE A 374 0.03 -22.02 -25.42
CA ILE A 374 0.43 -20.67 -25.04
C ILE A 374 -0.82 -19.86 -24.65
N GLY A 375 -0.69 -18.98 -23.69
CA GLY A 375 -1.73 -18.07 -23.27
C GLY A 375 -1.16 -16.86 -22.54
N ASP A 376 -1.92 -15.80 -22.49
CA ASP A 376 -1.58 -14.59 -21.77
C ASP A 376 -2.79 -14.10 -20.97
N VAL A 377 -2.55 -13.71 -19.73
CA VAL A 377 -3.54 -13.15 -18.80
C VAL A 377 -3.46 -11.63 -18.80
N ALA A 378 -4.52 -10.98 -19.22
CA ALA A 378 -4.60 -9.53 -19.26
C ALA A 378 -4.21 -8.86 -17.94
N GLY A 379 -3.19 -7.97 -18.01
CA GLY A 379 -2.60 -7.27 -16.89
C GLY A 379 -1.32 -7.93 -16.38
N LYS A 380 -0.67 -7.33 -15.38
CA LYS A 380 0.70 -7.68 -14.96
C LYS A 380 0.81 -7.93 -13.48
N GLY A 381 1.86 -8.68 -13.11
CA GLY A 381 2.24 -8.94 -11.72
C GLY A 381 1.35 -9.98 -11.02
N MET A 382 1.27 -9.94 -9.69
CA MET A 382 0.67 -10.98 -8.86
C MET A 382 -0.75 -11.41 -9.26
N PRO A 383 -1.70 -10.49 -9.58
CA PRO A 383 -3.05 -10.93 -9.97
C PRO A 383 -3.08 -11.73 -11.28
N ALA A 384 -2.23 -11.39 -12.26
CA ALA A 384 -2.13 -12.13 -13.52
C ALA A 384 -1.48 -13.50 -13.29
N SER A 385 -0.43 -13.57 -12.48
CA SER A 385 0.28 -14.81 -12.18
C SER A 385 -0.60 -15.85 -11.45
N LEU A 386 -1.50 -15.40 -10.57
CA LEU A 386 -2.47 -16.28 -9.88
C LEU A 386 -3.51 -16.86 -10.86
N LEU A 387 -3.98 -16.05 -11.81
CA LEU A 387 -4.88 -16.52 -12.86
C LEU A 387 -4.17 -17.50 -13.80
N MET A 388 -2.93 -17.23 -14.19
CA MET A 388 -2.09 -18.12 -14.97
C MET A 388 -1.94 -19.48 -14.29
N SER A 389 -1.58 -19.50 -13.00
CA SER A 389 -1.46 -20.74 -12.21
C SER A 389 -2.79 -21.51 -12.16
N SER A 390 -3.91 -20.81 -12.07
CA SER A 390 -5.25 -21.41 -12.10
C SER A 390 -5.58 -22.04 -13.47
N ILE A 391 -5.15 -21.42 -14.58
CA ILE A 391 -5.30 -21.98 -15.94
C ILE A 391 -4.44 -23.21 -16.08
N GLN A 392 -3.16 -23.15 -15.73
CA GLN A 392 -2.22 -24.27 -15.79
C GLN A 392 -2.79 -25.51 -15.07
N ALA A 393 -3.25 -25.38 -13.84
CA ALA A 393 -3.82 -26.48 -13.09
C ALA A 393 -5.07 -27.09 -13.76
N ARG A 394 -5.92 -26.25 -14.36
CA ARG A 394 -7.13 -26.72 -15.07
C ARG A 394 -6.78 -27.39 -16.38
N VAL A 395 -5.80 -26.90 -17.10
CA VAL A 395 -5.31 -27.51 -18.34
C VAL A 395 -4.80 -28.93 -18.08
N HIS A 396 -3.95 -29.12 -17.07
CA HIS A 396 -3.44 -30.45 -16.72
C HIS A 396 -4.54 -31.46 -16.34
N VAL A 397 -5.62 -31.01 -15.71
CA VAL A 397 -6.76 -31.87 -15.36
C VAL A 397 -7.68 -32.16 -16.55
N LEU A 398 -7.94 -31.16 -17.41
CA LEU A 398 -8.91 -31.31 -18.50
C LEU A 398 -8.34 -32.02 -19.73
N PHE A 399 -7.04 -31.92 -19.97
CA PHE A 399 -6.40 -32.41 -21.19
C PHE A 399 -5.54 -33.66 -20.93
N GLU A 400 -6.11 -34.67 -20.25
CA GLU A 400 -5.45 -35.97 -20.06
C GLU A 400 -5.23 -36.74 -21.38
N ASN A 401 -5.98 -36.41 -22.45
CA ASN A 401 -5.84 -36.92 -23.80
C ASN A 401 -6.07 -35.81 -24.83
N GLY A 402 -5.64 -36.04 -26.08
CA GLY A 402 -5.76 -35.04 -27.15
C GLY A 402 -7.09 -35.02 -27.90
N ASP A 403 -8.15 -35.64 -27.37
CA ASP A 403 -9.43 -35.72 -28.06
C ASP A 403 -10.35 -34.59 -27.66
N ASP A 404 -11.26 -34.18 -28.58
CA ASP A 404 -12.32 -33.19 -28.36
C ASP A 404 -11.80 -31.82 -27.87
N LEU A 405 -10.81 -31.28 -28.55
CA LEU A 405 -10.11 -30.04 -28.21
C LEU A 405 -11.10 -28.87 -28.03
N ALA A 406 -11.99 -28.67 -28.99
CA ALA A 406 -12.98 -27.57 -28.98
C ALA A 406 -13.89 -27.62 -27.74
N HIS A 407 -14.38 -28.82 -27.39
CA HIS A 407 -15.22 -29.00 -26.21
C HIS A 407 -14.43 -28.72 -24.91
N LYS A 408 -13.22 -29.24 -24.79
CA LYS A 408 -12.38 -29.04 -23.60
C LYS A 408 -12.02 -27.57 -23.38
N ILE A 409 -11.70 -26.83 -24.44
CA ILE A 409 -11.49 -25.38 -24.37
C ILE A 409 -12.77 -24.64 -23.94
N THR A 410 -13.93 -25.07 -24.43
CA THR A 410 -15.24 -24.53 -23.98
C THR A 410 -15.47 -24.76 -22.48
N VAL A 411 -15.16 -25.96 -21.97
CA VAL A 411 -15.24 -26.29 -20.54
C VAL A 411 -14.22 -25.47 -19.73
N LEU A 412 -13.00 -25.33 -20.22
CA LEU A 412 -11.96 -24.52 -19.60
C LEU A 412 -12.41 -23.05 -19.47
N ASN A 413 -12.94 -22.46 -20.54
CA ASN A 413 -13.48 -21.11 -20.50
C ASN A 413 -14.61 -20.95 -19.48
N LYS A 414 -15.57 -21.90 -19.46
CA LYS A 414 -16.67 -21.89 -18.50
C LYS A 414 -16.19 -21.96 -17.05
N ALA A 415 -15.13 -22.73 -16.77
CA ALA A 415 -14.53 -22.82 -15.46
C ALA A 415 -13.77 -21.54 -15.11
N THR A 416 -13.07 -20.95 -16.08
CA THR A 416 -12.27 -19.72 -15.92
C THR A 416 -13.15 -18.50 -15.67
N SER A 417 -14.23 -18.33 -16.45
CA SER A 417 -15.13 -17.17 -16.30
C SER A 417 -15.82 -17.06 -14.93
N ARG A 418 -15.87 -18.14 -14.16
CA ARG A 418 -16.40 -18.12 -12.79
C ARG A 418 -15.46 -17.50 -11.76
N SER A 419 -14.19 -17.46 -12.06
CA SER A 419 -13.12 -16.99 -11.14
C SER A 419 -12.32 -15.82 -11.71
N CYS A 420 -12.55 -15.46 -12.96
CA CYS A 420 -11.90 -14.32 -13.60
C CYS A 420 -12.63 -13.03 -13.18
N PRO A 421 -11.93 -12.01 -12.68
CA PRO A 421 -12.52 -10.70 -12.42
C PRO A 421 -13.04 -10.04 -13.70
N GLU A 422 -14.08 -9.19 -13.59
CA GLU A 422 -14.75 -8.54 -14.75
C GLU A 422 -13.81 -7.69 -15.62
N ASN A 423 -12.73 -7.18 -15.06
CA ASN A 423 -11.75 -6.36 -15.76
C ASN A 423 -10.54 -7.14 -16.28
N ARG A 424 -10.63 -8.49 -16.33
CA ARG A 424 -9.56 -9.35 -16.81
C ARG A 424 -10.09 -10.38 -17.80
N PHE A 425 -9.22 -10.81 -18.68
CA PHE A 425 -9.46 -11.87 -19.65
C PHE A 425 -8.17 -12.65 -19.89
N ILE A 426 -8.28 -13.73 -20.62
CA ILE A 426 -7.14 -14.60 -20.95
C ILE A 426 -7.21 -14.89 -22.44
N THR A 427 -6.12 -14.66 -23.14
CA THR A 427 -5.91 -15.16 -24.50
C THR A 427 -5.30 -16.54 -24.41
N PHE A 428 -5.72 -17.47 -25.25
CA PHE A 428 -5.27 -18.85 -25.15
C PHE A 428 -5.23 -19.52 -26.52
N PHE A 429 -4.13 -20.16 -26.81
CA PHE A 429 -3.98 -21.00 -28.01
C PHE A 429 -3.47 -22.37 -27.61
N MET A 430 -4.05 -23.38 -28.19
CA MET A 430 -3.62 -24.76 -28.02
C MET A 430 -3.63 -25.51 -29.38
N THR A 431 -2.58 -26.23 -29.65
CA THR A 431 -2.52 -27.16 -30.78
C THR A 431 -2.10 -28.57 -30.34
N ILE A 432 -2.73 -29.55 -30.93
CA ILE A 432 -2.36 -30.95 -30.79
C ILE A 432 -1.60 -31.34 -32.06
N LEU A 433 -0.33 -31.64 -31.89
CA LEU A 433 0.59 -32.05 -32.94
C LEU A 433 0.73 -33.58 -32.96
N ASP A 434 0.54 -34.20 -34.10
CA ASP A 434 1.00 -35.56 -34.35
C ASP A 434 2.41 -35.52 -34.95
N PRO A 435 3.45 -35.93 -34.23
CA PRO A 435 4.83 -35.87 -34.71
C PRO A 435 5.09 -36.72 -35.96
N LYS A 436 4.35 -37.84 -36.13
CA LYS A 436 4.53 -38.76 -37.23
C LYS A 436 4.02 -38.20 -38.55
N THR A 437 2.82 -37.63 -38.51
CA THR A 437 2.18 -37.08 -39.72
C THR A 437 2.47 -35.60 -39.91
N GLY A 438 2.73 -34.83 -38.84
CA GLY A 438 2.84 -33.38 -38.83
C GLY A 438 1.47 -32.70 -38.88
N GLU A 439 0.37 -33.43 -38.64
CA GLU A 439 -0.96 -32.86 -38.53
C GLU A 439 -1.06 -32.03 -37.25
N LEU A 440 -1.62 -30.81 -37.37
CA LEU A 440 -1.94 -29.91 -36.29
C LEU A 440 -3.47 -29.82 -36.19
N THR A 441 -4.01 -30.10 -35.02
CA THR A 441 -5.39 -29.76 -34.69
C THR A 441 -5.36 -28.66 -33.64
N TYR A 442 -5.90 -27.47 -33.92
CA TYR A 442 -5.74 -26.32 -33.04
C TYR A 442 -7.06 -25.56 -32.79
N SER A 443 -7.05 -24.81 -31.72
CA SER A 443 -8.11 -23.83 -31.42
C SER A 443 -7.47 -22.57 -30.79
N ASN A 444 -7.96 -21.40 -31.20
CA ASN A 444 -7.47 -20.10 -30.76
C ASN A 444 -8.59 -19.37 -30.01
N ALA A 445 -8.38 -19.06 -28.75
CA ALA A 445 -9.27 -18.27 -27.92
C ALA A 445 -8.77 -16.83 -27.78
N GLY A 446 -8.65 -16.13 -28.93
CA GLY A 446 -8.29 -14.73 -29.00
C GLY A 446 -6.81 -14.43 -28.73
N HIS A 447 -5.94 -15.41 -28.82
CA HIS A 447 -4.49 -15.23 -28.72
C HIS A 447 -3.90 -14.79 -30.06
N ASN A 448 -2.71 -14.15 -30.03
CA ASN A 448 -1.95 -13.80 -31.22
C ASN A 448 -1.80 -15.05 -32.12
N PRO A 449 -2.23 -15.00 -33.40
CA PRO A 449 -2.18 -16.18 -34.26
C PRO A 449 -0.74 -16.67 -34.43
N PRO A 450 -0.44 -17.95 -34.09
CA PRO A 450 0.88 -18.50 -34.37
C PRO A 450 1.21 -18.47 -35.86
N LEU A 451 2.49 -18.35 -36.18
CA LEU A 451 3.00 -18.37 -37.54
C LEU A 451 3.47 -19.79 -37.88
N LEU A 452 2.92 -20.37 -38.95
CA LEU A 452 3.45 -21.56 -39.56
C LEU A 452 4.34 -21.14 -40.76
N VAL A 453 5.66 -21.17 -40.54
CA VAL A 453 6.66 -20.74 -41.51
C VAL A 453 7.10 -21.95 -42.31
N HIS A 454 6.93 -21.91 -43.65
CA HIS A 454 7.23 -22.97 -44.56
C HIS A 454 8.70 -22.99 -45.00
N GLU A 455 9.16 -24.13 -45.52
CA GLU A 455 10.54 -24.26 -45.99
C GLU A 455 10.86 -23.30 -47.14
N ASP A 456 9.88 -22.90 -47.98
CA ASP A 456 10.07 -21.91 -49.06
C ASP A 456 10.22 -20.45 -48.54
N GLY A 457 9.96 -20.21 -47.28
CA GLY A 457 10.07 -18.89 -46.62
C GLY A 457 8.78 -18.10 -46.54
N THR A 458 7.70 -18.64 -47.08
CA THR A 458 6.35 -18.10 -46.85
C THR A 458 5.85 -18.50 -45.47
N TRP A 459 4.87 -17.80 -44.96
CA TRP A 459 4.22 -18.18 -43.70
C TRP A 459 2.73 -17.92 -43.77
N GLU A 460 1.98 -18.68 -42.98
CA GLU A 460 0.57 -18.47 -42.73
C GLU A 460 0.30 -18.30 -41.22
N GLU A 461 -0.73 -17.56 -40.91
CA GLU A 461 -1.21 -17.36 -39.51
C GLU A 461 -2.28 -18.40 -39.19
N LEU A 462 -2.14 -19.11 -38.07
CA LEU A 462 -3.14 -20.07 -37.59
C LEU A 462 -4.30 -19.32 -36.89
N LYS A 463 -5.22 -18.81 -37.71
CA LYS A 463 -6.39 -18.06 -37.27
C LYS A 463 -7.58 -18.99 -37.01
N GLY A 464 -8.55 -18.48 -36.22
CA GLY A 464 -9.82 -19.17 -35.96
C GLY A 464 -9.88 -19.79 -34.57
N GLY A 465 -11.10 -20.09 -34.14
CA GLY A 465 -11.39 -20.65 -32.83
C GLY A 465 -12.53 -19.92 -32.15
N GLY A 466 -12.27 -18.90 -31.36
CA GLY A 466 -13.29 -18.20 -30.60
C GLY A 466 -12.80 -16.90 -29.99
N MET A 467 -13.64 -16.35 -29.11
CA MET A 467 -13.30 -15.11 -28.38
C MET A 467 -12.38 -15.39 -27.18
N ILE A 468 -11.76 -14.36 -26.64
CA ILE A 468 -10.95 -14.41 -25.42
C ILE A 468 -11.71 -15.08 -24.27
N MET A 469 -10.97 -15.81 -23.43
CA MET A 469 -11.53 -16.52 -22.27
C MET A 469 -11.77 -15.57 -21.08
N GLY A 470 -12.68 -15.99 -20.20
CA GLY A 470 -12.94 -15.32 -18.93
C GLY A 470 -14.08 -14.30 -18.98
N ILE A 471 -14.42 -13.74 -20.13
CA ILE A 471 -15.48 -12.73 -20.29
C ILE A 471 -16.87 -13.40 -20.38
N LEU A 472 -17.05 -14.32 -21.32
CA LEU A 472 -18.35 -14.94 -21.58
C LEU A 472 -18.28 -16.44 -21.38
N GLY A 473 -18.76 -16.94 -20.23
CA GLY A 473 -18.68 -18.34 -19.86
C GLY A 473 -19.46 -19.31 -20.75
N MET A 474 -20.36 -18.81 -21.62
CA MET A 474 -21.10 -19.59 -22.60
C MET A 474 -20.47 -19.57 -24.01
N ALA A 475 -19.34 -18.89 -24.20
CA ALA A 475 -18.66 -18.88 -25.48
C ALA A 475 -18.24 -20.31 -25.86
N LYS A 476 -18.42 -20.63 -27.15
CA LYS A 476 -18.00 -21.90 -27.75
C LYS A 476 -16.78 -21.67 -28.62
N TYR A 477 -16.00 -22.72 -28.75
CA TYR A 477 -14.77 -22.71 -29.55
C TYR A 477 -14.85 -23.78 -30.61
N ASP A 478 -14.22 -23.51 -31.74
CA ASP A 478 -14.11 -24.42 -32.85
C ASP A 478 -12.66 -24.91 -32.99
N GLU A 479 -12.47 -26.06 -33.57
CA GLU A 479 -11.14 -26.60 -33.92
C GLU A 479 -10.89 -26.52 -35.42
N TYR A 480 -9.62 -26.33 -35.77
CA TYR A 480 -9.11 -26.18 -37.12
C TYR A 480 -7.93 -27.10 -37.33
N LYS A 481 -7.61 -27.37 -38.59
CA LYS A 481 -6.48 -28.24 -38.95
C LYS A 481 -5.50 -27.47 -39.80
N ALA A 482 -4.21 -27.78 -39.59
CA ALA A 482 -3.09 -27.36 -40.43
C ALA A 482 -2.10 -28.49 -40.58
N GLN A 483 -1.20 -28.36 -41.52
CA GLN A 483 -0.23 -29.42 -41.84
C GLN A 483 1.18 -28.86 -41.82
N MET A 484 2.01 -29.32 -40.88
CA MET A 484 3.45 -29.10 -40.92
C MET A 484 4.11 -30.10 -41.89
N ARG A 485 4.83 -29.61 -42.86
CA ARG A 485 5.70 -30.41 -43.74
C ARG A 485 7.11 -30.53 -43.16
N PRO A 486 7.91 -31.51 -43.56
CA PRO A 486 9.32 -31.52 -43.20
C PRO A 486 10.00 -30.18 -43.55
N GLY A 487 10.75 -29.61 -42.61
CA GLY A 487 11.37 -28.28 -42.73
C GLY A 487 10.53 -27.10 -42.22
N ASP A 488 9.22 -27.27 -42.03
CA ASP A 488 8.34 -26.20 -41.51
C ASP A 488 8.62 -25.91 -40.02
N VAL A 489 8.33 -24.67 -39.61
CA VAL A 489 8.51 -24.16 -38.25
C VAL A 489 7.23 -23.51 -37.78
N LEU A 490 6.64 -24.02 -36.71
CA LEU A 490 5.56 -23.37 -35.99
C LEU A 490 6.14 -22.46 -34.91
N VAL A 491 5.77 -21.18 -34.93
CA VAL A 491 6.15 -20.15 -33.92
C VAL A 491 4.91 -19.69 -33.20
N MET A 492 4.85 -19.94 -31.90
CA MET A 492 3.84 -19.43 -30.99
C MET A 492 4.50 -18.35 -30.12
N TYR A 493 3.82 -17.22 -29.88
CA TYR A 493 4.40 -16.06 -29.21
C TYR A 493 3.33 -15.23 -28.52
N SER A 494 3.69 -14.59 -27.39
CA SER A 494 2.83 -13.59 -26.75
C SER A 494 2.97 -12.22 -27.41
N ASP A 495 2.03 -11.32 -27.11
CA ASP A 495 2.00 -9.95 -27.65
C ASP A 495 3.26 -9.14 -27.31
N GLY A 496 3.92 -9.41 -26.16
CA GLY A 496 5.19 -8.79 -25.81
C GLY A 496 6.32 -8.96 -26.81
N VAL A 497 6.19 -9.93 -27.76
CA VAL A 497 7.11 -10.07 -28.89
C VAL A 497 6.79 -9.08 -29.99
N THR A 498 5.53 -9.01 -30.41
CA THR A 498 5.09 -8.21 -31.60
C THR A 498 4.77 -6.78 -31.25
N GLU A 499 4.31 -6.50 -30.02
CA GLU A 499 4.04 -5.16 -29.52
C GLU A 499 5.27 -4.49 -28.87
N ALA A 500 6.43 -5.13 -28.91
CA ALA A 500 7.68 -4.50 -28.50
C ALA A 500 7.93 -3.24 -29.37
N ALA A 501 7.92 -2.08 -28.74
CA ALA A 501 8.02 -0.81 -29.41
C ALA A 501 9.47 -0.28 -29.46
N ASN A 502 9.84 0.34 -30.58
CA ASN A 502 11.06 1.12 -30.69
C ASN A 502 10.89 2.54 -30.09
N PRO A 503 11.95 3.35 -29.94
CA PRO A 503 11.84 4.72 -29.43
C PRO A 503 10.96 5.65 -30.28
N GLN A 504 10.66 5.27 -31.51
CA GLN A 504 9.76 6.01 -32.42
C GLN A 504 8.29 5.61 -32.23
N GLY A 505 8.02 4.59 -31.40
CA GLY A 505 6.68 4.09 -31.13
C GLY A 505 6.16 3.13 -32.21
N GLU A 506 7.04 2.54 -33.02
CA GLU A 506 6.68 1.51 -33.99
C GLU A 506 6.83 0.12 -33.35
N ASP A 507 5.88 -0.78 -33.60
CA ASP A 507 5.91 -2.15 -33.10
C ASP A 507 6.84 -3.04 -33.91
N PHE A 508 7.35 -4.09 -33.26
CA PHE A 508 8.16 -5.12 -33.93
C PHE A 508 7.34 -5.83 -35.03
N GLY A 509 6.14 -6.26 -34.71
CA GLY A 509 5.15 -6.79 -35.62
C GLY A 509 5.44 -8.21 -36.14
N GLU A 510 4.37 -8.85 -36.65
CA GLU A 510 4.40 -10.24 -37.16
C GLU A 510 5.29 -10.41 -38.40
N ASP A 511 5.32 -9.40 -39.29
CA ASP A 511 6.11 -9.43 -40.49
C ASP A 511 7.63 -9.54 -40.23
N LYS A 512 8.11 -8.76 -39.21
CA LYS A 512 9.54 -8.86 -38.85
C LYS A 512 9.84 -10.19 -38.18
N LEU A 513 8.91 -10.70 -37.34
CA LEU A 513 9.04 -12.01 -36.72
C LEU A 513 9.08 -13.11 -37.79
N GLY A 514 8.16 -13.16 -38.73
CA GLY A 514 8.09 -14.13 -39.80
C GLY A 514 9.35 -14.13 -40.68
N LYS A 515 9.84 -12.95 -41.09
CA LYS A 515 11.09 -12.78 -41.84
C LYS A 515 12.32 -13.29 -41.04
N LEU A 516 12.37 -12.96 -39.74
CA LEU A 516 13.46 -13.38 -38.86
C LEU A 516 13.51 -14.93 -38.77
N VAL A 517 12.37 -15.55 -38.46
CA VAL A 517 12.25 -17.01 -38.36
C VAL A 517 12.62 -17.69 -39.69
N SER A 518 12.10 -17.16 -40.81
CA SER A 518 12.43 -17.63 -42.14
C SER A 518 13.93 -17.57 -42.44
N SER A 519 14.64 -16.55 -41.92
CA SER A 519 16.11 -16.44 -42.10
C SER A 519 16.93 -17.43 -41.27
N MET A 520 16.33 -18.04 -40.24
CA MET A 520 16.99 -18.95 -39.30
C MET A 520 16.75 -20.43 -39.58
N LYS A 521 16.25 -20.75 -40.77
CA LYS A 521 15.97 -22.13 -41.18
C LYS A 521 17.15 -23.07 -40.91
N GLY A 522 16.83 -24.26 -40.43
CA GLY A 522 17.82 -25.28 -40.09
C GLY A 522 18.50 -25.10 -38.73
N ARG A 523 18.34 -23.96 -38.05
CA ARG A 523 18.87 -23.78 -36.69
C ARG A 523 18.02 -24.53 -35.65
N PRO A 524 18.62 -24.99 -34.55
CA PRO A 524 17.88 -25.58 -33.44
C PRO A 524 16.82 -24.61 -32.88
N ALA A 525 15.66 -25.15 -32.48
CA ALA A 525 14.53 -24.35 -31.92
C ALA A 525 14.97 -23.46 -30.77
N LYS A 526 15.82 -23.94 -29.87
CA LYS A 526 16.35 -23.20 -28.74
C LYS A 526 17.20 -21.98 -29.14
N GLU A 527 18.01 -22.13 -30.21
CA GLU A 527 18.80 -21.02 -30.75
C GLU A 527 17.90 -19.95 -31.40
N MET A 528 16.86 -20.41 -32.13
CA MET A 528 15.89 -19.49 -32.75
C MET A 528 15.18 -18.61 -31.69
N ILE A 529 14.78 -19.18 -30.56
CA ILE A 529 14.18 -18.41 -29.44
C ILE A 529 15.15 -17.33 -28.94
N VAL A 530 16.41 -17.69 -28.70
CA VAL A 530 17.42 -16.73 -28.23
C VAL A 530 17.63 -15.60 -29.25
N GLU A 531 17.63 -15.88 -30.53
CA GLU A 531 17.79 -14.86 -31.57
C GLU A 531 16.54 -13.96 -31.69
N ILE A 532 15.32 -14.51 -31.52
CA ILE A 532 14.09 -13.72 -31.46
C ILE A 532 14.15 -12.75 -30.30
N GLN A 533 14.47 -13.22 -29.08
CA GLN A 533 14.59 -12.39 -27.90
C GLN A 533 15.64 -11.28 -28.05
N LYS A 534 16.78 -11.60 -28.66
CA LYS A 534 17.82 -10.59 -28.95
C LYS A 534 17.33 -9.55 -29.97
N ALA A 535 16.63 -9.98 -31.01
CA ALA A 535 16.10 -9.06 -32.03
C ALA A 535 15.06 -8.11 -31.45
N VAL A 536 14.15 -8.62 -30.59
CA VAL A 536 13.17 -7.80 -29.88
C VAL A 536 13.86 -6.79 -28.95
N ALA A 537 14.85 -7.24 -28.15
CA ALA A 537 15.61 -6.37 -27.27
C ALA A 537 16.41 -5.30 -28.02
N ALA A 538 17.00 -5.67 -29.15
CA ALA A 538 17.74 -4.73 -30.02
C ALA A 538 16.80 -3.71 -30.67
N PHE A 539 15.58 -4.12 -31.04
CA PHE A 539 14.57 -3.23 -31.62
C PHE A 539 14.08 -2.18 -30.62
N GLY A 540 13.93 -2.56 -29.34
CA GLY A 540 13.60 -1.67 -28.25
C GLY A 540 14.78 -0.82 -27.73
N GLU A 541 15.97 -0.87 -28.39
CA GLU A 541 17.19 -0.14 -28.02
C GLU A 541 17.59 -0.30 -26.54
N GLY A 542 17.29 -1.47 -25.94
CA GLY A 542 17.60 -1.80 -24.55
C GLY A 542 16.64 -1.24 -23.52
N ALA A 543 15.50 -0.69 -23.94
CA ALA A 543 14.42 -0.37 -23.00
C ALA A 543 13.91 -1.65 -22.31
N PRO A 544 13.50 -1.60 -21.02
CA PRO A 544 12.88 -2.74 -20.36
C PRO A 544 11.64 -3.21 -21.14
N PRO A 545 11.40 -4.53 -21.24
CA PRO A 545 10.19 -5.05 -21.90
C PRO A 545 8.93 -4.45 -21.28
N ALA A 546 8.03 -4.00 -22.13
CA ALA A 546 6.74 -3.47 -21.68
C ALA A 546 5.79 -4.59 -21.23
N ASP A 547 5.90 -5.79 -21.81
CA ASP A 547 5.14 -6.98 -21.45
C ASP A 547 5.99 -8.24 -21.37
N ASP A 548 5.39 -9.34 -20.88
CA ASP A 548 6.02 -10.65 -20.82
C ASP A 548 6.37 -11.15 -22.24
N ILE A 549 7.56 -11.69 -22.42
CA ILE A 549 8.02 -12.20 -23.72
C ILE A 549 8.05 -13.72 -23.66
N THR A 550 7.07 -14.36 -24.28
CA THR A 550 6.99 -15.81 -24.40
C THR A 550 7.08 -16.23 -25.84
N VAL A 551 7.96 -17.19 -26.12
CA VAL A 551 8.15 -17.78 -27.46
C VAL A 551 8.24 -19.28 -27.34
N MET A 552 7.50 -20.00 -28.17
CA MET A 552 7.59 -21.42 -28.34
C MET A 552 7.80 -21.74 -29.82
N ILE A 553 8.76 -22.60 -30.11
CA ILE A 553 9.08 -23.05 -31.45
C ILE A 553 8.97 -24.58 -31.54
N SER A 554 8.26 -25.04 -32.55
CA SER A 554 8.23 -26.44 -32.94
C SER A 554 8.65 -26.56 -34.39
N ARG A 555 9.75 -27.24 -34.65
CA ARG A 555 10.30 -27.47 -35.99
C ARG A 555 10.16 -28.94 -36.37
N ARG A 556 9.60 -29.22 -37.55
CA ARG A 556 9.57 -30.55 -38.11
C ARG A 556 10.88 -30.83 -38.82
N LEU A 557 11.61 -31.87 -38.39
CA LEU A 557 12.86 -32.27 -38.99
C LEU A 557 12.60 -32.99 -40.34
N ALA A 558 13.61 -32.93 -41.23
CA ALA A 558 13.53 -33.55 -42.56
C ALA A 558 13.55 -35.09 -42.49
#